data_b235171fcda8d2e8f994abd22f6747f2
#
_entry.id   b235171fcda8d2e8f994abd22f6747f2
#
_cell.length_a   1.000
_cell.length_b   1.000
_cell.length_c   1.000
_cell.angle_alpha   90.00
_cell.angle_beta   90.00
_cell.angle_gamma   90.00
#
_symmetry.space_group_name_H-M   'P 1'
#
loop_
_entity.id
_entity.type
_entity.pdbx_description
1 polymer ?
#
loop_
_entity_poly.entity_id
_entity_poly.type
_entity_poly.pdbx_seq_one_letter_code
_entity_poly.pdbx_strand_id
1 'polypeptide(L)'
;STLFPYTTLFRSYAMGKYLAALLERDINTLSFAELNSPVIKARIKDIVFVTATDGNHGRGVAWAAEQLGLRAVVYMPKGSSPVRAQNIRRHVAECTITELNYDDTVRLAAKTAREQGWVLLQDTAWQGYEQIPTWIMQGYMTLAVEIWQQLAESGAPMPTHLFLQAGVGSFAGSIMGYF
;
A
#
# COMPACT_ATOMS: atom_id res chain seq x y z
N SER A 1 11.60 13.74 -13.43
CA SER A 1 11.08 14.11 -12.09
C SER A 1 9.69 13.52 -11.95
N THR A 2 9.63 12.37 -11.32
CA THR A 2 8.40 11.65 -11.07
C THR A 2 7.74 12.24 -9.85
N LEU A 3 6.70 13.03 -10.04
CA LEU A 3 5.78 13.58 -9.04
C LEU A 3 4.87 12.47 -8.46
N PHE A 4 5.42 11.33 -8.08
CA PHE A 4 4.66 10.33 -7.35
C PHE A 4 4.91 10.52 -5.86
N PRO A 5 3.87 10.67 -5.03
CA PRO A 5 4.07 10.62 -3.59
C PRO A 5 4.69 9.27 -3.25
N TYR A 6 5.86 9.28 -2.62
CA TYR A 6 6.61 8.07 -2.23
C TYR A 6 5.74 7.01 -1.55
N THR A 7 4.76 7.45 -0.76
CA THR A 7 3.79 6.57 -0.12
C THR A 7 2.98 5.69 -1.08
N THR A 8 2.86 6.06 -2.35
CA THR A 8 2.14 5.29 -3.37
C THR A 8 2.97 4.12 -3.88
N LEU A 9 4.28 4.32 -4.09
CA LEU A 9 5.20 3.28 -4.57
C LEU A 9 5.23 2.05 -3.66
N PHE A 10 5.19 2.24 -2.35
CA PHE A 10 5.31 1.16 -1.37
C PHE A 10 4.11 0.21 -1.38
N ARG A 11 2.91 0.75 -1.60
CA ARG A 11 1.68 -0.05 -1.71
C ARG A 11 1.57 -0.73 -3.06
N SER A 12 2.07 -0.08 -4.10
CA SER A 12 2.19 -0.69 -5.44
C SER A 12 3.09 -1.92 -5.41
N TYR A 13 4.18 -1.90 -4.62
CA TYR A 13 5.05 -3.06 -4.44
C TYR A 13 4.30 -4.23 -3.79
N ALA A 14 3.58 -4.00 -2.68
CA ALA A 14 2.81 -5.05 -2.01
C ALA A 14 1.69 -5.61 -2.93
N MET A 15 1.02 -4.75 -3.67
CA MET A 15 0.02 -5.13 -4.67
C MET A 15 0.67 -5.94 -5.80
N GLY A 16 1.82 -5.50 -6.30
CA GLY A 16 2.61 -6.23 -7.30
C GLY A 16 3.06 -7.61 -6.81
N LYS A 17 3.52 -7.71 -5.55
CA LYS A 17 3.88 -9.00 -4.92
C LYS A 17 2.69 -9.94 -4.85
N TYR A 18 1.51 -9.43 -4.46
CA TYR A 18 0.29 -10.21 -4.45
C TYR A 18 -0.06 -10.73 -5.85
N LEU A 19 -0.05 -9.85 -6.85
CA LEU A 19 -0.36 -10.22 -8.24
C LEU A 19 0.67 -11.19 -8.82
N ALA A 20 1.96 -10.99 -8.52
CA ALA A 20 3.03 -11.90 -8.94
C ALA A 20 2.82 -13.30 -8.38
N ALA A 21 2.50 -13.41 -7.09
CA ALA A 21 2.19 -14.69 -6.44
C ALA A 21 0.96 -15.36 -7.08
N LEU A 22 -0.12 -14.59 -7.33
CA LEU A 22 -1.33 -15.10 -7.98
C LEU A 22 -1.06 -15.60 -9.41
N LEU A 23 -0.16 -14.94 -10.13
CA LEU A 23 0.22 -15.26 -11.50
C LEU A 23 1.33 -16.33 -11.57
N GLU A 24 1.84 -16.79 -10.42
CA GLU A 24 2.99 -17.71 -10.30
C GLU A 24 4.23 -17.19 -11.04
N ARG A 25 4.50 -15.88 -10.88
CA ARG A 25 5.62 -15.17 -11.50
C ARG A 25 6.55 -14.56 -10.45
N ASP A 26 7.81 -14.40 -10.79
CA ASP A 26 8.75 -13.62 -9.98
C ASP A 26 8.49 -12.12 -10.17
N ILE A 27 8.31 -11.39 -9.06
CA ILE A 27 8.10 -9.94 -9.07
C ILE A 27 9.26 -9.20 -9.76
N ASN A 28 10.48 -9.72 -9.67
CA ASN A 28 11.66 -9.09 -10.26
C ASN A 28 11.66 -9.16 -11.80
N THR A 29 10.88 -10.06 -12.38
CA THR A 29 10.74 -10.25 -13.83
C THR A 29 9.41 -9.76 -14.37
N LEU A 30 8.48 -9.33 -13.48
CA LEU A 30 7.14 -8.89 -13.85
C LEU A 30 7.10 -7.37 -13.96
N SER A 31 7.20 -6.86 -15.17
CA SER A 31 7.15 -5.42 -15.42
C SER A 31 5.74 -4.85 -15.28
N PHE A 32 5.65 -3.53 -15.02
CA PHE A 32 4.37 -2.81 -15.00
C PHE A 32 3.64 -2.89 -16.36
N ALA A 33 4.39 -2.88 -17.47
CA ALA A 33 3.84 -3.02 -18.83
C ALA A 33 3.19 -4.40 -19.02
N GLU A 34 3.82 -5.47 -18.54
CA GLU A 34 3.25 -6.82 -18.57
C GLU A 34 1.98 -6.94 -17.73
N LEU A 35 1.96 -6.37 -16.50
CA LEU A 35 0.75 -6.32 -15.67
C LEU A 35 -0.41 -5.62 -16.38
N ASN A 36 -0.13 -4.65 -17.22
CA ASN A 36 -1.11 -3.94 -18.03
C ASN A 36 -1.42 -4.58 -19.38
N SER A 37 -0.79 -5.71 -19.71
CA SER A 37 -1.11 -6.44 -20.95
C SER A 37 -2.54 -6.99 -20.95
N PRO A 38 -3.21 -7.07 -22.11
CA PRO A 38 -4.59 -7.58 -22.20
C PRO A 38 -4.75 -8.98 -21.60
N VAL A 39 -3.75 -9.84 -21.77
CA VAL A 39 -3.76 -11.22 -21.26
C VAL A 39 -3.79 -11.24 -19.72
N ILE A 40 -2.92 -10.46 -19.07
CA ILE A 40 -2.88 -10.40 -17.60
C ILE A 40 -4.09 -9.66 -17.07
N LYS A 41 -4.49 -8.53 -17.68
CA LYS A 41 -5.71 -7.80 -17.28
C LYS A 41 -6.95 -8.69 -17.28
N ALA A 42 -7.11 -9.56 -18.27
CA ALA A 42 -8.24 -10.50 -18.31
C ALA A 42 -8.24 -11.47 -17.10
N ARG A 43 -7.06 -11.84 -16.59
CA ARG A 43 -6.91 -12.76 -15.45
C ARG A 43 -7.15 -12.08 -14.09
N ILE A 44 -6.85 -10.78 -13.98
CA ILE A 44 -6.88 -10.05 -12.69
C ILE A 44 -8.08 -9.10 -12.56
N LYS A 45 -8.88 -8.91 -13.59
CA LYS A 45 -9.97 -7.92 -13.69
C LYS A 45 -11.00 -7.97 -12.56
N ASP A 46 -11.20 -9.13 -11.97
CA ASP A 46 -12.20 -9.37 -10.92
C ASP A 46 -11.61 -9.18 -9.50
N ILE A 47 -10.32 -8.86 -9.40
CA ILE A 47 -9.68 -8.59 -8.11
C ILE A 47 -10.15 -7.24 -7.59
N VAL A 48 -10.55 -7.24 -6.32
CA VAL A 48 -10.90 -6.03 -5.57
C VAL A 48 -9.97 -5.93 -4.36
N PHE A 49 -9.30 -4.80 -4.21
CA PHE A 49 -8.53 -4.51 -3.01
C PHE A 49 -9.38 -3.73 -2.01
N VAL A 50 -9.33 -4.13 -0.75
CA VAL A 50 -10.02 -3.42 0.33
C VAL A 50 -9.05 -3.06 1.44
N THR A 51 -9.22 -1.88 2.04
CA THR A 51 -8.39 -1.41 3.16
C THR A 51 -9.15 -0.47 4.08
N ALA A 52 -8.63 -0.29 5.30
CA ALA A 52 -9.01 0.76 6.23
C ALA A 52 -7.86 1.77 6.38
N THR A 53 -8.19 3.07 6.47
CA THR A 53 -7.19 4.14 6.53
C THR A 53 -7.76 5.44 7.09
N ASP A 54 -6.91 6.29 7.63
CA ASP A 54 -7.21 7.69 7.92
C ASP A 54 -6.80 8.66 6.77
N GLY A 55 -6.20 8.12 5.67
CA GLY A 55 -5.90 8.93 4.49
C GLY A 55 -4.83 8.39 3.54
N ASN A 56 -3.55 8.52 3.90
CA ASN A 56 -2.44 8.31 2.96
C ASN A 56 -2.33 6.87 2.45
N HIS A 57 -2.54 5.88 3.32
CA HIS A 57 -2.48 4.48 2.94
C HIS A 57 -3.57 4.16 1.91
N GLY A 58 -4.83 4.51 2.18
CA GLY A 58 -5.93 4.27 1.25
C GLY A 58 -5.79 5.01 -0.08
N ARG A 59 -5.25 6.24 -0.07
CA ARG A 59 -4.94 6.95 -1.31
C ARG A 59 -3.91 6.20 -2.16
N GLY A 60 -2.87 5.63 -1.53
CA GLY A 60 -1.87 4.84 -2.24
C GLY A 60 -2.45 3.55 -2.82
N VAL A 61 -3.32 2.86 -2.08
CA VAL A 61 -4.04 1.66 -2.57
C VAL A 61 -4.95 2.02 -3.74
N ALA A 62 -5.75 3.08 -3.62
CA ALA A 62 -6.66 3.55 -4.66
C ALA A 62 -5.90 3.89 -5.96
N TRP A 63 -4.82 4.66 -5.86
CA TRP A 63 -4.00 4.99 -7.01
C TRP A 63 -3.38 3.76 -7.68
N ALA A 64 -2.81 2.85 -6.90
CA ALA A 64 -2.19 1.65 -7.46
C ALA A 64 -3.21 0.75 -8.16
N ALA A 65 -4.41 0.60 -7.59
CA ALA A 65 -5.52 -0.12 -8.22
C ALA A 65 -5.94 0.54 -9.55
N GLU A 66 -6.10 1.89 -9.56
CA GLU A 66 -6.42 2.64 -10.77
C GLU A 66 -5.40 2.41 -11.89
N GLN A 67 -4.09 2.45 -11.59
CA GLN A 67 -3.03 2.21 -12.58
C GLN A 67 -3.09 0.81 -13.21
N LEU A 68 -3.62 -0.15 -12.49
CA LEU A 68 -3.79 -1.54 -12.94
C LEU A 68 -5.19 -1.81 -13.53
N GLY A 69 -6.10 -0.82 -13.48
CA GLY A 69 -7.49 -0.98 -13.90
C GLY A 69 -8.29 -1.90 -12.97
N LEU A 70 -7.91 -1.97 -11.69
CA LEU A 70 -8.54 -2.77 -10.65
C LEU A 70 -9.43 -1.92 -9.75
N ARG A 71 -10.36 -2.56 -9.04
CA ARG A 71 -11.23 -1.90 -8.07
C ARG A 71 -10.53 -1.77 -6.72
N ALA A 72 -10.81 -0.66 -6.03
CA ALA A 72 -10.40 -0.47 -4.64
C ALA A 72 -11.60 0.00 -3.80
N VAL A 73 -11.73 -0.55 -2.60
CA VAL A 73 -12.71 -0.17 -1.58
C VAL A 73 -11.96 0.30 -0.34
N VAL A 74 -12.27 1.50 0.12
CA VAL A 74 -11.56 2.14 1.22
C VAL A 74 -12.54 2.55 2.30
N TYR A 75 -12.35 2.04 3.50
CA TYR A 75 -13.08 2.47 4.68
C TYR A 75 -12.23 3.46 5.49
N MET A 76 -12.86 4.54 5.93
CA MET A 76 -12.23 5.54 6.79
C MET A 76 -12.97 5.60 8.13
N PRO A 77 -12.27 5.78 9.26
CA PRO A 77 -12.90 5.89 10.56
C PRO A 77 -13.70 7.19 10.70
N LYS A 78 -14.60 7.21 11.66
CA LYS A 78 -15.35 8.39 12.07
C LYS A 78 -14.39 9.56 12.37
N GLY A 79 -14.76 10.75 11.92
CA GLY A 79 -13.95 11.96 12.09
C GLY A 79 -12.86 12.15 11.04
N SER A 80 -12.71 11.23 10.10
CA SER A 80 -11.81 11.41 8.96
C SER A 80 -12.21 12.62 8.12
N SER A 81 -11.20 13.33 7.58
CA SER A 81 -11.43 14.51 6.75
C SER A 81 -12.16 14.16 5.45
N PRO A 82 -13.29 14.84 5.14
CA PRO A 82 -13.98 14.69 3.86
C PRO A 82 -13.08 14.96 2.64
N VAL A 83 -12.13 15.90 2.78
CA VAL A 83 -11.15 16.22 1.73
C VAL A 83 -10.24 15.01 1.44
N ARG A 84 -9.80 14.29 2.48
CA ARG A 84 -9.01 13.06 2.30
C ARG A 84 -9.82 11.96 1.61
N ALA A 85 -11.08 11.78 1.98
CA ALA A 85 -11.97 10.83 1.31
C ALA A 85 -12.18 11.19 -0.16
N GLN A 86 -12.36 12.48 -0.47
CA GLN A 86 -12.49 12.96 -1.84
C GLN A 86 -11.21 12.71 -2.65
N ASN A 87 -10.02 12.90 -2.06
CA ASN A 87 -8.75 12.62 -2.72
C ASN A 87 -8.59 11.12 -3.05
N ILE A 88 -9.14 10.24 -2.22
CA ILE A 88 -9.17 8.79 -2.50
C ILE A 88 -10.13 8.51 -3.66
N ARG A 89 -11.34 9.06 -3.62
CA ARG A 89 -12.36 8.87 -4.69
C ARG A 89 -11.91 9.37 -6.07
N ARG A 90 -11.00 10.35 -6.14
CA ARG A 90 -10.41 10.81 -7.41
C ARG A 90 -9.66 9.71 -8.17
N HIS A 91 -9.26 8.64 -7.49
CA HIS A 91 -8.61 7.46 -8.06
C HIS A 91 -9.60 6.32 -8.38
N VAL A 92 -10.86 6.67 -8.71
CA VAL A 92 -11.91 5.71 -9.08
C VAL A 92 -12.18 4.66 -7.98
N ALA A 93 -11.79 4.94 -6.74
CA ALA A 93 -12.01 4.07 -5.59
C ALA A 93 -13.33 4.37 -4.89
N GLU A 94 -13.99 3.33 -4.43
CA GLU A 94 -15.10 3.45 -3.49
C GLU A 94 -14.53 3.82 -2.11
N CYS A 95 -14.93 4.97 -1.56
CA CYS A 95 -14.44 5.42 -0.27
C CYS A 95 -15.60 5.85 0.63
N THR A 96 -15.69 5.23 1.80
CA THR A 96 -16.75 5.49 2.80
C THR A 96 -16.13 5.90 4.13
N ILE A 97 -16.55 7.05 4.68
CA ILE A 97 -16.30 7.40 6.07
C ILE A 97 -17.36 6.68 6.91
N THR A 98 -16.91 5.82 7.82
CA THR A 98 -17.77 5.03 8.69
C THR A 98 -18.11 5.79 9.97
N GLU A 99 -19.04 5.26 10.77
CA GLU A 99 -19.30 5.74 12.14
C GLU A 99 -18.44 5.02 13.20
N LEU A 100 -17.46 4.20 12.74
CA LEU A 100 -16.62 3.36 13.59
C LEU A 100 -15.29 4.06 13.93
N ASN A 101 -14.68 3.66 15.05
CA ASN A 101 -13.29 4.02 15.35
C ASN A 101 -12.31 3.31 14.37
N TYR A 102 -11.01 3.61 14.48
CA TYR A 102 -10.02 3.05 13.55
C TYR A 102 -9.96 1.52 13.60
N ASP A 103 -9.88 0.94 14.80
CA ASP A 103 -9.74 -0.52 14.98
C ASP A 103 -10.96 -1.28 14.45
N ASP A 104 -12.15 -0.77 14.72
CA ASP A 104 -13.39 -1.37 14.21
C ASP A 104 -13.52 -1.19 12.69
N THR A 105 -13.00 -0.10 12.14
CA THR A 105 -12.93 0.11 10.68
C THR A 105 -11.97 -0.91 10.03
N VAL A 106 -10.84 -1.22 10.67
CA VAL A 106 -9.93 -2.29 10.22
C VAL A 106 -10.63 -3.66 10.28
N ARG A 107 -11.36 -3.95 11.36
CA ARG A 107 -12.15 -5.19 11.49
C ARG A 107 -13.22 -5.28 10.41
N LEU A 108 -13.89 -4.17 10.09
CA LEU A 108 -14.87 -4.09 9.00
C LEU A 108 -14.23 -4.42 7.66
N ALA A 109 -13.07 -3.82 7.33
CA ALA A 109 -12.35 -4.10 6.09
C ALA A 109 -11.95 -5.58 5.99
N ALA A 110 -11.42 -6.15 7.07
CA ALA A 110 -11.05 -7.57 7.13
C ALA A 110 -12.26 -8.51 7.00
N LYS A 111 -13.38 -8.16 7.63
CA LYS A 111 -14.64 -8.89 7.50
C LYS A 111 -15.15 -8.86 6.06
N THR A 112 -15.24 -7.67 5.48
CA THR A 112 -15.70 -7.48 4.08
C THR A 112 -14.80 -8.25 3.10
N ALA A 113 -13.48 -8.21 3.30
CA ALA A 113 -12.55 -8.98 2.48
C ALA A 113 -12.91 -10.48 2.46
N ARG A 114 -13.15 -11.07 3.63
CA ARG A 114 -13.52 -12.50 3.75
C ARG A 114 -14.88 -12.81 3.12
N GLU A 115 -15.88 -11.98 3.39
CA GLU A 115 -17.26 -12.22 2.93
C GLU A 115 -17.42 -12.05 1.41
N GLN A 116 -16.64 -11.15 0.81
CA GLN A 116 -16.70 -10.84 -0.62
C GLN A 116 -15.62 -11.54 -1.45
N GLY A 117 -14.69 -12.25 -0.81
CA GLY A 117 -13.54 -12.81 -1.50
C GLY A 117 -12.56 -11.76 -2.02
N TRP A 118 -12.51 -10.58 -1.39
CA TRP A 118 -11.62 -9.48 -1.77
C TRP A 118 -10.28 -9.56 -1.07
N VAL A 119 -9.30 -8.86 -1.60
CA VAL A 119 -7.93 -8.83 -1.07
C VAL A 119 -7.79 -7.71 -0.07
N LEU A 120 -7.60 -8.06 1.20
CA LEU A 120 -7.27 -7.06 2.22
C LEU A 120 -5.83 -6.56 2.01
N LEU A 121 -5.67 -5.26 1.86
CA LEU A 121 -4.36 -4.61 1.74
C LEU A 121 -4.16 -3.62 2.91
N GLN A 122 -3.93 -4.17 4.11
CA GLN A 122 -3.78 -3.42 5.37
C GLN A 122 -2.31 -3.38 5.80
N ASP A 123 -1.87 -2.25 6.34
CA ASP A 123 -0.48 -2.00 6.76
C ASP A 123 -0.22 -2.36 8.24
N THR A 124 -1.23 -2.84 8.95
CA THR A 124 -1.13 -3.36 10.33
C THR A 124 -1.12 -4.88 10.29
N ALA A 125 -0.16 -5.50 10.97
CA ALA A 125 -0.05 -6.95 11.08
C ALA A 125 -0.79 -7.48 12.32
N TRP A 126 -1.30 -8.71 12.21
CA TRP A 126 -1.81 -9.53 13.33
C TRP A 126 -1.59 -11.00 13.03
N GLN A 127 -1.80 -11.86 14.00
CA GLN A 127 -1.61 -13.30 13.84
C GLN A 127 -2.42 -13.86 12.66
N GLY A 128 -1.72 -14.46 11.69
CA GLY A 128 -2.29 -14.98 10.44
C GLY A 128 -2.43 -13.95 9.33
N TYR A 129 -2.04 -12.69 9.57
CA TYR A 129 -2.02 -11.64 8.56
C TYR A 129 -0.69 -10.85 8.64
N GLU A 130 0.40 -11.48 8.27
CA GLU A 130 1.75 -10.90 8.32
C GLU A 130 2.36 -10.66 6.94
N GLN A 131 1.95 -11.43 5.93
CA GLN A 131 2.60 -11.43 4.62
C GLN A 131 2.43 -10.09 3.88
N ILE A 132 1.23 -9.57 3.78
CA ILE A 132 0.97 -8.29 3.09
C ILE A 132 1.61 -7.11 3.85
N PRO A 133 1.46 -6.98 5.18
CA PRO A 133 2.22 -5.99 5.94
C PRO A 133 3.73 -6.07 5.72
N THR A 134 4.31 -7.27 5.67
CA THR A 134 5.74 -7.46 5.36
C THR A 134 6.09 -6.93 3.97
N TRP A 135 5.28 -7.17 2.96
CA TRP A 135 5.51 -6.61 1.62
C TRP A 135 5.40 -5.08 1.58
N ILE A 136 4.49 -4.50 2.36
CA ILE A 136 4.39 -3.05 2.53
C ILE A 136 5.66 -2.50 3.17
N MET A 137 6.17 -3.17 4.21
CA MET A 137 7.43 -2.81 4.86
C MET A 137 8.62 -2.92 3.89
N GLN A 138 8.69 -3.97 3.09
CA GLN A 138 9.70 -4.10 2.03
C GLN A 138 9.62 -2.95 1.01
N GLY A 139 8.42 -2.53 0.64
CA GLY A 139 8.22 -1.35 -0.19
C GLY A 139 8.81 -0.09 0.44
N TYR A 140 8.60 0.16 1.73
CA TYR A 140 9.17 1.29 2.46
C TYR A 140 10.71 1.29 2.47
N MET A 141 11.36 0.12 2.42
CA MET A 141 12.82 0.03 2.38
C MET A 141 13.44 0.72 1.14
N THR A 142 12.67 0.91 0.07
CA THR A 142 13.12 1.70 -1.09
C THR A 142 13.63 3.08 -0.69
N LEU A 143 12.95 3.74 0.27
CA LEU A 143 13.37 5.03 0.82
C LEU A 143 14.75 4.93 1.51
N ALA A 144 14.96 3.89 2.30
CA ALA A 144 16.23 3.69 2.98
C ALA A 144 17.37 3.42 2.00
N VAL A 145 17.11 2.61 0.96
CA VAL A 145 18.07 2.36 -0.13
C VAL A 145 18.45 3.65 -0.85
N GLU A 146 17.45 4.47 -1.23
CA GLU A 146 17.69 5.74 -1.91
C GLU A 146 18.47 6.72 -1.03
N ILE A 147 18.15 6.81 0.26
CA ILE A 147 18.90 7.64 1.22
C ILE A 147 20.36 7.18 1.29
N TRP A 148 20.57 5.87 1.43
CA TRP A 148 21.93 5.30 1.44
C TRP A 148 22.73 5.67 0.18
N GLN A 149 22.12 5.50 -1.00
CA GLN A 149 22.76 5.82 -2.27
C GLN A 149 23.13 7.30 -2.38
N GLN A 150 22.19 8.19 -2.02
CA GLN A 150 22.40 9.64 -2.06
C GLN A 150 23.51 10.09 -1.08
N LEU A 151 23.57 9.51 0.10
CA LEU A 151 24.64 9.79 1.06
C LEU A 151 25.99 9.33 0.51
N ALA A 152 26.06 8.12 -0.06
CA ALA A 152 27.28 7.61 -0.66
C ALA A 152 27.77 8.47 -1.85
N GLU A 153 26.86 8.85 -2.74
CA GLU A 153 27.16 9.70 -3.91
C GLU A 153 27.61 11.11 -3.51
N SER A 154 27.05 11.67 -2.44
CA SER A 154 27.42 12.99 -1.94
C SER A 154 28.68 13.00 -1.05
N GLY A 155 29.21 11.82 -0.69
CA GLY A 155 30.31 11.70 0.27
C GLY A 155 29.92 12.11 1.70
N ALA A 156 28.62 12.21 1.98
CA ALA A 156 28.13 12.56 3.32
C ALA A 156 28.30 11.39 4.30
N PRO A 157 28.58 11.68 5.60
CA PRO A 157 28.66 10.63 6.61
C PRO A 157 27.30 9.98 6.84
N MET A 158 27.31 8.73 7.30
CA MET A 158 26.08 8.05 7.71
C MET A 158 25.41 8.77 8.87
N PRO A 159 24.07 8.80 8.91
CA PRO A 159 23.35 9.46 9.98
C PRO A 159 23.60 8.74 11.31
N THR A 160 23.81 9.51 12.38
CA THR A 160 23.90 8.99 13.75
C THR A 160 22.55 8.95 14.45
N HIS A 161 21.55 9.66 13.94
CA HIS A 161 20.22 9.77 14.50
C HIS A 161 19.18 9.75 13.38
N LEU A 162 18.09 9.01 13.60
CA LEU A 162 16.94 8.95 12.69
C LEU A 162 15.69 9.48 13.41
N PHE A 163 15.01 10.46 12.82
CA PHE A 163 13.75 11.01 13.32
C PHE A 163 12.64 10.53 12.38
N LEU A 164 11.80 9.63 12.87
CA LEU A 164 10.77 8.93 12.08
C LEU A 164 9.40 9.13 12.71
N GLN A 165 8.38 9.39 11.89
CA GLN A 165 7.01 9.32 12.34
C GLN A 165 6.57 7.86 12.47
N ALA A 166 5.77 7.56 13.48
CA ALA A 166 5.21 6.24 13.69
C ALA A 166 3.70 6.35 14.01
N GLY A 167 2.89 5.78 13.11
CA GLY A 167 1.48 5.47 13.36
C GLY A 167 1.35 4.00 13.77
N VAL A 168 1.03 3.12 12.82
CA VAL A 168 0.99 1.66 13.03
C VAL A 168 2.40 1.01 13.11
N GLY A 169 3.46 1.76 12.86
CA GLY A 169 4.84 1.34 13.05
C GLY A 169 5.54 0.75 11.83
N SER A 170 4.83 0.32 10.80
CA SER A 170 5.42 -0.35 9.63
C SER A 170 6.46 0.50 8.89
N PHE A 171 6.23 1.80 8.73
CA PHE A 171 7.22 2.71 8.14
C PHE A 171 8.48 2.84 9.00
N ALA A 172 8.31 3.20 10.27
CA ALA A 172 9.44 3.38 11.18
C ALA A 172 10.25 2.09 11.34
N GLY A 173 9.57 0.95 11.52
CA GLY A 173 10.21 -0.36 11.59
C GLY A 173 11.00 -0.75 10.35
N SER A 174 10.51 -0.39 9.15
CA SER A 174 11.22 -0.66 7.89
C SER A 174 12.52 0.14 7.78
N ILE A 175 12.47 1.44 8.10
CA ILE A 175 13.66 2.29 8.04
C ILE A 175 14.67 1.90 9.10
N MET A 176 14.24 1.70 10.35
CA MET A 176 15.12 1.27 11.46
C MET A 176 15.76 -0.10 11.21
N GLY A 177 15.03 -1.02 10.57
CA GLY A 177 15.56 -2.35 10.27
C GLY A 177 16.57 -2.36 9.11
N TYR A 178 16.64 -1.29 8.32
CA TYR A 178 17.60 -1.14 7.24
C TYR A 178 18.92 -0.50 7.71
N PHE A 179 18.87 0.49 8.60
CA PHE A 179 20.03 1.20 9.17
C PHE A 179 20.53 0.54 10.46
#